data_582c2c77f3faa90cda3ebecf907f4567
#
_entry.id   582c2c77f3faa90cda3ebecf907f4567
#
_cell.length_a   1.000
_cell.length_b   1.000
_cell.length_c   1.000
_cell.angle_alpha   90.00
_cell.angle_beta   90.00
_cell.angle_gamma   90.00
#
_symmetry.space_group_name_H-M   'P 1'
#
loop_
_entity.id
_entity.type
_entity.pdbx_description
1 polymer ?
#
loop_
_entity_poly.entity_id
_entity_poly.type
_entity_poly.pdbx_seq_one_letter_code
_entity_poly.pdbx_strand_id
1 'polypeptide(L)'
;MKSIETDLYSGAFRGWGLKPLKGVRGYGPEGVLHTFENEIGSGEYWAYFRGNLFAVNAFRMSFAKSGTMRYRCSEHICLGCYDDVRGMAQRRGAALVPGAIMVYLGDEHGEYEAHFSKGAVARASSITISPDYYRDYLQSRFGNVKDVRKAFAKVDGKYDLPELVDLLRKARAYQGKGIAAELFYEGVVAEAVALVMEYASREDGSGEHRALSQGDACAISHISSYIADNLSGDLSCARLASELYIGQTKLKRVFKTATGLSPSAYVTRERMEEAARLLRETDLLIASIGKAVGYHKPGAFTEAFRRSKGFSPADFRRSNGVWRSQ
;
A
#
# COMPACT_ATOMS: atom_id res chain seq x y z
N MET A 1 11.69 -14.73 19.30
CA MET A 1 11.42 -15.20 17.90
C MET A 1 12.75 -15.60 17.25
N LYS A 2 12.80 -16.72 16.49
CA LYS A 2 14.07 -17.11 15.82
C LYS A 2 14.36 -16.21 14.61
N SER A 3 13.37 -16.02 13.76
CA SER A 3 13.43 -15.11 12.60
C SER A 3 12.01 -14.70 12.22
N ILE A 4 11.84 -13.43 11.88
CA ILE A 4 10.54 -12.92 11.43
C ILE A 4 10.10 -13.60 10.12
N GLU A 5 11.04 -13.91 9.22
CA GLU A 5 10.79 -14.61 7.98
C GLU A 5 10.20 -16.01 8.24
N THR A 6 10.85 -16.78 9.12
CA THR A 6 10.45 -18.16 9.42
C THR A 6 9.13 -18.21 10.18
N ASP A 7 9.01 -17.39 11.21
CA ASP A 7 7.92 -17.51 12.19
C ASP A 7 6.62 -16.82 11.73
N LEU A 8 6.72 -15.79 10.85
CA LEU A 8 5.56 -15.05 10.36
C LEU A 8 5.24 -15.32 8.88
N TYR A 9 6.26 -15.37 8.01
CA TYR A 9 6.05 -15.35 6.57
C TYR A 9 6.04 -16.72 5.90
N SER A 10 6.80 -17.67 6.42
CA SER A 10 6.92 -19.00 5.77
C SER A 10 5.59 -19.75 5.65
N GLY A 11 4.69 -19.58 6.62
CA GLY A 11 3.33 -20.13 6.59
C GLY A 11 2.48 -19.51 5.48
N ALA A 12 2.49 -18.20 5.39
CA ALA A 12 1.79 -17.43 4.36
C ALA A 12 2.34 -17.77 2.96
N PHE A 13 3.66 -17.80 2.80
CA PHE A 13 4.30 -18.09 1.51
C PHE A 13 3.97 -19.50 1.01
N ARG A 14 3.95 -20.49 1.89
CA ARG A 14 3.50 -21.85 1.54
C ARG A 14 2.02 -21.91 1.16
N GLY A 15 1.17 -21.21 1.93
CA GLY A 15 -0.27 -21.18 1.68
C GLY A 15 -0.63 -20.58 0.32
N TRP A 16 0.09 -19.55 -0.13
CA TRP A 16 -0.06 -18.95 -1.44
C TRP A 16 0.68 -19.69 -2.57
N GLY A 17 1.61 -20.58 -2.26
CA GLY A 17 2.51 -21.18 -3.23
C GLY A 17 3.55 -20.20 -3.76
N LEU A 18 3.88 -19.16 -2.99
CA LEU A 18 4.91 -18.18 -3.32
C LEU A 18 6.29 -18.84 -3.36
N LYS A 19 7.01 -18.64 -4.47
CA LYS A 19 8.37 -19.16 -4.69
C LYS A 19 9.33 -18.00 -4.89
N PRO A 20 10.54 -18.05 -4.30
CA PRO A 20 11.53 -17.02 -4.47
C PRO A 20 12.00 -16.93 -5.94
N LEU A 21 12.11 -15.70 -6.44
CA LEU A 21 12.58 -15.39 -7.79
C LEU A 21 13.88 -14.59 -7.69
N LYS A 22 14.93 -15.04 -8.36
CA LYS A 22 16.25 -14.38 -8.37
C LYS A 22 16.35 -13.37 -9.51
N GLY A 23 17.06 -12.26 -9.28
CA GLY A 23 17.48 -11.33 -10.33
C GLY A 23 16.39 -10.36 -10.82
N VAL A 24 15.39 -10.06 -10.04
CA VAL A 24 14.26 -9.21 -10.44
C VAL A 24 14.49 -7.75 -10.09
N ARG A 25 14.02 -6.85 -10.97
CA ARG A 25 14.13 -5.39 -10.88
C ARG A 25 12.77 -4.78 -10.50
N GLY A 26 12.82 -3.59 -9.91
CA GLY A 26 11.61 -2.82 -9.55
C GLY A 26 11.34 -2.72 -8.04
N TYR A 27 11.99 -3.59 -7.26
CA TYR A 27 12.01 -3.55 -5.79
C TYR A 27 13.44 -3.36 -5.27
N GLY A 28 13.60 -3.09 -3.99
CA GLY A 28 14.90 -2.97 -3.35
C GLY A 28 15.75 -4.25 -3.50
N PRO A 29 17.02 -4.13 -3.86
CA PRO A 29 17.88 -5.29 -4.19
C PRO A 29 18.23 -6.17 -2.99
N GLU A 30 18.10 -5.68 -1.77
CA GLU A 30 18.38 -6.45 -0.53
C GLU A 30 17.20 -7.29 -0.03
N GLY A 31 16.01 -7.11 -0.61
CA GLY A 31 14.87 -7.96 -0.33
C GLY A 31 14.78 -9.14 -1.30
N VAL A 32 13.94 -10.10 -0.95
CA VAL A 32 13.65 -11.27 -1.78
C VAL A 32 12.28 -11.10 -2.41
N LEU A 33 12.22 -11.21 -3.74
CA LEU A 33 10.95 -11.26 -4.46
C LEU A 33 10.48 -12.70 -4.55
N HIS A 34 9.20 -12.91 -4.21
CA HIS A 34 8.50 -14.18 -4.37
C HIS A 34 7.37 -13.99 -5.36
N THR A 35 7.09 -15.00 -6.16
CA THR A 35 5.98 -14.98 -7.13
C THR A 35 5.15 -16.24 -7.01
N PHE A 36 3.88 -16.14 -7.37
CA PHE A 36 3.02 -17.30 -7.61
C PHE A 36 2.19 -17.07 -8.86
N GLU A 37 1.90 -18.17 -9.54
CA GLU A 37 0.95 -18.26 -10.62
C GLU A 37 0.30 -19.63 -10.55
N ASN A 38 -0.99 -19.69 -10.24
CA ASN A 38 -1.75 -20.92 -10.07
C ASN A 38 -3.25 -20.68 -10.36
N GLU A 39 -4.08 -21.68 -10.16
CA GLU A 39 -5.53 -21.58 -10.40
C GLU A 39 -6.26 -20.56 -9.52
N ILE A 40 -5.69 -20.13 -8.39
CA ILE A 40 -6.26 -19.12 -7.50
C ILE A 40 -6.00 -17.73 -8.05
N GLY A 41 -4.84 -17.52 -8.70
CA GLY A 41 -4.45 -16.22 -9.23
C GLY A 41 -2.95 -16.12 -9.48
N SER A 42 -2.47 -14.91 -9.56
CA SER A 42 -1.05 -14.59 -9.75
C SER A 42 -0.64 -13.38 -8.91
N GLY A 43 0.64 -13.29 -8.60
CA GLY A 43 1.14 -12.15 -7.88
C GLY A 43 2.62 -12.22 -7.53
N GLU A 44 3.06 -11.12 -6.97
CA GLU A 44 4.42 -10.94 -6.50
C GLU A 44 4.40 -10.37 -5.08
N TYR A 45 5.34 -10.81 -4.28
CA TYR A 45 5.55 -10.41 -2.89
C TYR A 45 7.04 -10.19 -2.65
N TRP A 46 7.44 -8.96 -2.49
CA TRP A 46 8.79 -8.59 -2.11
C TRP A 46 8.86 -8.36 -0.60
N ALA A 47 9.93 -8.84 0.04
CA ALA A 47 10.19 -8.60 1.45
C ALA A 47 11.67 -8.47 1.76
N TYR A 48 12.00 -7.50 2.60
CA TYR A 48 13.27 -7.33 3.28
C TYR A 48 13.09 -7.73 4.76
N PHE A 49 13.98 -8.57 5.27
CA PHE A 49 13.93 -9.09 6.63
C PHE A 49 15.15 -8.64 7.44
N ARG A 50 14.92 -8.09 8.62
CA ARG A 50 15.98 -7.74 9.58
C ARG A 50 15.95 -8.69 10.78
N GLY A 51 16.49 -9.87 10.60
CA GLY A 51 16.58 -10.89 11.65
C GLY A 51 15.23 -11.25 12.29
N ASN A 52 15.16 -11.08 13.60
CA ASN A 52 13.96 -11.27 14.41
C ASN A 52 13.22 -9.94 14.72
N LEU A 53 13.67 -8.80 14.19
CA LEU A 53 13.18 -7.49 14.59
C LEU A 53 12.02 -7.00 13.74
N PHE A 54 12.23 -6.89 12.42
CA PHE A 54 11.21 -6.35 11.54
C PHE A 54 11.33 -6.86 10.10
N ALA A 55 10.26 -6.66 9.34
CA ALA A 55 10.24 -6.81 7.89
C ALA A 55 9.64 -5.56 7.22
N VAL A 56 10.14 -5.24 6.03
CA VAL A 56 9.52 -4.27 5.11
C VAL A 56 9.09 -5.05 3.89
N ASN A 57 7.84 -4.90 3.48
CA ASN A 57 7.32 -5.67 2.37
C ASN A 57 6.42 -4.85 1.44
N ALA A 58 6.30 -5.32 0.22
CA ALA A 58 5.36 -4.82 -0.77
C ALA A 58 4.86 -5.97 -1.62
N PHE A 59 3.59 -5.92 -1.99
CA PHE A 59 3.01 -6.96 -2.83
C PHE A 59 2.01 -6.43 -3.84
N ARG A 60 1.83 -7.21 -4.90
CA ARG A 60 0.77 -7.03 -5.89
C ARG A 60 0.19 -8.41 -6.21
N MET A 61 -1.11 -8.57 -6.04
CA MET A 61 -1.81 -9.83 -6.25
C MET A 61 -3.09 -9.62 -7.03
N SER A 62 -3.47 -10.60 -7.84
CA SER A 62 -4.76 -10.67 -8.55
C SER A 62 -5.33 -12.08 -8.43
N PHE A 63 -6.64 -12.19 -8.25
CA PHE A 63 -7.31 -13.45 -7.93
C PHE A 63 -8.28 -13.84 -9.03
N ALA A 64 -8.06 -15.02 -9.64
CA ALA A 64 -8.92 -15.60 -10.66
C ALA A 64 -10.15 -16.32 -10.08
N LYS A 65 -10.09 -16.72 -8.82
CA LYS A 65 -11.16 -17.40 -8.07
C LYS A 65 -11.41 -16.70 -6.74
N SER A 66 -12.59 -16.89 -6.16
CA SER A 66 -12.88 -16.52 -4.78
C SER A 66 -12.27 -17.51 -3.81
N GLY A 67 -11.87 -17.06 -2.65
CA GLY A 67 -11.28 -17.92 -1.63
C GLY A 67 -11.07 -17.23 -0.29
N THR A 68 -10.55 -18.01 0.64
CA THR A 68 -10.13 -17.55 1.96
C THR A 68 -8.73 -18.05 2.24
N MET A 69 -7.86 -17.15 2.64
CA MET A 69 -6.55 -17.52 3.13
C MET A 69 -6.54 -17.55 4.65
N ARG A 70 -5.98 -18.62 5.20
CA ARG A 70 -5.75 -18.77 6.64
C ARG A 70 -4.35 -19.29 6.90
N TYR A 71 -3.67 -18.69 7.86
CA TYR A 71 -2.40 -19.20 8.36
C TYR A 71 -2.17 -18.77 9.81
N ARG A 72 -1.48 -19.63 10.56
CA ARG A 72 -1.05 -19.26 11.91
C ARG A 72 0.11 -18.29 11.83
N CYS A 73 0.09 -17.31 12.69
CA CYS A 73 1.16 -16.34 12.84
C CYS A 73 1.49 -16.13 14.31
N SER A 74 2.76 -15.88 14.60
CA SER A 74 3.21 -15.48 15.93
C SER A 74 2.77 -14.04 16.23
N GLU A 75 2.88 -13.61 17.47
CA GLU A 75 2.59 -12.23 17.86
C GLU A 75 3.44 -11.23 17.05
N HIS A 76 2.78 -10.23 16.49
CA HIS A 76 3.43 -9.16 15.72
C HIS A 76 2.49 -7.96 15.55
N ILE A 77 3.03 -6.87 15.05
CA ILE A 77 2.28 -5.73 14.55
C ILE A 77 2.62 -5.58 13.07
N CYS A 78 1.60 -5.60 12.20
CA CYS A 78 1.75 -5.25 10.79
C CYS A 78 1.01 -3.93 10.55
N LEU A 79 1.70 -2.95 9.96
CA LEU A 79 1.15 -1.66 9.56
C LEU A 79 1.37 -1.49 8.07
N GLY A 80 0.32 -1.24 7.32
CA GLY A 80 0.39 -1.13 5.88
C GLY A 80 -0.57 -0.11 5.29
N CYS A 81 -0.38 0.14 4.00
CA CYS A 81 -1.28 0.96 3.21
C CYS A 81 -1.50 0.25 1.86
N TYR A 82 -2.76 0.14 1.47
CA TYR A 82 -3.12 -0.34 0.15
C TYR A 82 -3.13 0.81 -0.85
N ASP A 83 -2.33 0.70 -1.92
CA ASP A 83 -2.40 1.61 -3.07
C ASP A 83 -3.61 1.31 -3.95
N ASP A 84 -3.94 0.01 -4.11
CA ASP A 84 -5.12 -0.50 -4.81
C ASP A 84 -5.61 -1.75 -4.09
N VAL A 85 -6.90 -1.82 -3.80
CA VAL A 85 -7.53 -3.00 -3.24
C VAL A 85 -8.99 -3.05 -3.62
N ARG A 86 -9.40 -4.19 -4.17
CA ARG A 86 -10.79 -4.46 -4.57
C ARG A 86 -11.13 -5.91 -4.31
N GLY A 87 -12.34 -6.16 -3.81
CA GLY A 87 -12.82 -7.51 -3.59
C GLY A 87 -12.08 -8.29 -2.51
N MET A 88 -11.41 -7.59 -1.58
CA MET A 88 -10.76 -8.19 -0.43
C MET A 88 -11.33 -7.65 0.88
N ALA A 89 -11.42 -8.53 1.88
CA ALA A 89 -11.81 -8.18 3.24
C ALA A 89 -10.99 -8.99 4.24
N GLN A 90 -10.72 -8.42 5.41
CA GLN A 90 -10.13 -9.12 6.54
C GLN A 90 -11.21 -9.76 7.44
N ARG A 91 -10.80 -10.61 8.39
CA ARG A 91 -11.61 -11.45 9.27
C ARG A 91 -12.90 -10.84 9.85
N ARG A 92 -13.01 -9.53 10.00
CA ARG A 92 -14.18 -8.87 10.56
C ARG A 92 -15.14 -8.28 9.52
N GLY A 93 -14.96 -8.65 8.24
CA GLY A 93 -15.81 -8.15 7.16
C GLY A 93 -15.60 -6.66 6.84
N ALA A 94 -14.63 -6.01 7.48
CA ALA A 94 -14.26 -4.64 7.14
C ALA A 94 -13.62 -4.65 5.75
N ALA A 95 -14.22 -3.90 4.81
CA ALA A 95 -13.64 -3.71 3.50
C ALA A 95 -12.28 -3.00 3.63
N LEU A 96 -11.28 -3.53 2.95
CA LEU A 96 -9.99 -2.84 2.82
C LEU A 96 -10.16 -1.63 1.91
N VAL A 97 -9.57 -0.52 2.27
CA VAL A 97 -9.79 0.76 1.58
C VAL A 97 -8.45 1.32 1.10
N PRO A 98 -8.34 1.70 -0.20
CA PRO A 98 -7.13 2.32 -0.70
C PRO A 98 -6.80 3.62 0.04
N GLY A 99 -5.53 3.80 0.40
CA GLY A 99 -5.03 5.00 1.08
C GLY A 99 -5.22 5.03 2.59
N ALA A 100 -6.03 4.11 3.16
CA ALA A 100 -6.13 3.98 4.62
C ALA A 100 -4.89 3.26 5.19
N ILE A 101 -4.49 3.67 6.38
CA ILE A 101 -3.56 2.90 7.18
C ILE A 101 -4.31 1.69 7.74
N MET A 102 -3.76 0.52 7.51
CA MET A 102 -4.30 -0.74 8.01
C MET A 102 -3.33 -1.33 9.02
N VAL A 103 -3.83 -1.65 10.20
CA VAL A 103 -3.06 -2.28 11.26
C VAL A 103 -3.61 -3.68 11.53
N TYR A 104 -2.73 -4.66 11.51
CA TYR A 104 -3.03 -6.00 12.00
C TYR A 104 -2.19 -6.27 13.25
N LEU A 105 -2.88 -6.61 14.32
CA LEU A 105 -2.28 -6.99 15.61
C LEU A 105 -2.39 -8.50 15.77
N GLY A 106 -1.36 -9.22 15.33
CA GLY A 106 -1.26 -10.67 15.51
C GLY A 106 -1.11 -11.03 16.98
N ASP A 107 -1.78 -12.11 17.41
CA ASP A 107 -1.68 -12.69 18.74
C ASP A 107 -0.79 -13.93 18.71
N GLU A 108 -0.24 -14.34 19.84
CA GLU A 108 0.71 -15.47 19.97
C GLU A 108 0.16 -16.80 19.42
N HIS A 109 -1.14 -16.98 19.48
CA HIS A 109 -1.85 -18.16 18.96
C HIS A 109 -2.89 -17.78 17.88
N GLY A 110 -2.71 -16.59 17.28
CA GLY A 110 -3.64 -16.04 16.33
C GLY A 110 -3.60 -16.69 14.96
N GLU A 111 -4.71 -16.63 14.29
CA GLU A 111 -4.85 -17.02 12.89
C GLU A 111 -5.15 -15.79 12.06
N TYR A 112 -4.31 -15.53 11.07
CA TYR A 112 -4.64 -14.53 10.06
C TYR A 112 -5.66 -15.10 9.08
N GLU A 113 -6.70 -14.34 8.80
CA GLU A 113 -7.71 -14.70 7.82
C GLU A 113 -8.00 -13.52 6.89
N ALA A 114 -7.97 -13.77 5.58
CA ALA A 114 -8.38 -12.82 4.55
C ALA A 114 -9.26 -13.51 3.52
N HIS A 115 -10.34 -12.82 3.13
CA HIS A 115 -11.27 -13.26 2.10
C HIS A 115 -11.02 -12.46 0.82
N PHE A 116 -11.13 -13.13 -0.32
CA PHE A 116 -11.03 -12.49 -1.63
C PHE A 116 -12.08 -13.06 -2.58
N SER A 117 -12.68 -12.19 -3.37
CA SER A 117 -13.63 -12.56 -4.43
C SER A 117 -12.91 -12.79 -5.76
N LYS A 118 -13.57 -13.47 -6.70
CA LYS A 118 -13.10 -13.57 -8.09
C LYS A 118 -12.90 -12.17 -8.68
N GLY A 119 -11.75 -11.91 -9.29
CA GLY A 119 -11.38 -10.60 -9.84
C GLY A 119 -10.80 -9.64 -8.80
N ALA A 120 -10.64 -10.07 -7.55
CA ALA A 120 -10.00 -9.24 -6.53
C ALA A 120 -8.56 -8.90 -6.89
N VAL A 121 -8.15 -7.70 -6.53
CA VAL A 121 -6.77 -7.21 -6.66
C VAL A 121 -6.33 -6.57 -5.36
N ALA A 122 -5.03 -6.67 -5.08
CA ALA A 122 -4.42 -5.96 -3.96
C ALA A 122 -3.00 -5.52 -4.32
N ARG A 123 -2.68 -4.26 -4.02
CA ARG A 123 -1.32 -3.71 -4.07
C ARG A 123 -1.09 -2.91 -2.80
N ALA A 124 -0.10 -3.31 -2.02
CA ALA A 124 0.18 -2.69 -0.74
C ALA A 124 1.68 -2.61 -0.46
N SER A 125 2.02 -1.75 0.48
CA SER A 125 3.31 -1.70 1.15
C SER A 125 3.08 -1.73 2.65
N SER A 126 3.91 -2.46 3.39
CA SER A 126 3.77 -2.55 4.84
C SER A 126 5.11 -2.76 5.54
N ILE A 127 5.11 -2.49 6.83
CA ILE A 127 6.14 -2.90 7.77
C ILE A 127 5.52 -3.87 8.78
N THR A 128 6.32 -4.82 9.23
CA THR A 128 5.93 -5.77 10.27
C THR A 128 7.00 -5.74 11.35
N ILE A 129 6.61 -5.51 12.59
CA ILE A 129 7.50 -5.50 13.75
C ILE A 129 7.14 -6.60 14.72
N SER A 130 8.18 -7.27 15.25
CA SER A 130 8.06 -8.36 16.21
C SER A 130 7.99 -7.86 17.65
N PRO A 131 7.62 -8.71 18.62
CA PRO A 131 7.80 -8.41 20.04
C PRO A 131 9.23 -8.04 20.42
N ASP A 132 10.24 -8.70 19.84
CA ASP A 132 11.64 -8.41 20.07
C ASP A 132 12.01 -6.98 19.67
N TYR A 133 11.33 -6.41 18.64
CA TYR A 133 11.52 -5.01 18.27
C TYR A 133 10.84 -4.06 19.28
N TYR A 134 9.54 -4.22 19.53
CA TYR A 134 8.80 -3.21 20.29
C TYR A 134 8.82 -3.41 21.81
N ARG A 135 9.15 -4.60 22.32
CA ARG A 135 9.34 -4.85 23.76
C ARG A 135 10.81 -4.72 24.19
N ASP A 136 11.74 -5.28 23.42
CA ASP A 136 13.13 -5.40 23.85
C ASP A 136 14.02 -4.32 23.23
N TYR A 137 14.05 -4.21 21.88
CA TYR A 137 14.92 -3.26 21.20
C TYR A 137 14.57 -1.80 21.51
N LEU A 138 13.29 -1.39 21.40
CA LEU A 138 12.88 -0.03 21.74
C LEU A 138 13.08 0.28 23.21
N GLN A 139 12.75 -0.65 24.12
CA GLN A 139 12.96 -0.49 25.56
C GLN A 139 14.44 -0.27 25.90
N SER A 140 15.34 -1.10 25.34
CA SER A 140 16.77 -1.01 25.63
C SER A 140 17.38 0.31 25.15
N ARG A 141 16.83 0.89 24.07
CA ARG A 141 17.40 2.06 23.41
C ARG A 141 16.80 3.40 23.88
N PHE A 142 15.53 3.42 24.21
CA PHE A 142 14.77 4.64 24.53
C PHE A 142 14.13 4.63 25.92
N GLY A 143 14.34 3.57 26.71
CA GLY A 143 13.76 3.45 28.05
C GLY A 143 12.27 3.07 27.98
N ASN A 144 11.47 3.66 28.85
CA ASN A 144 10.07 3.26 29.04
C ASN A 144 9.17 3.63 27.84
N VAL A 145 9.21 2.83 26.78
CA VAL A 145 8.30 2.94 25.63
C VAL A 145 7.00 2.21 25.95
N LYS A 146 5.96 2.96 26.31
CA LYS A 146 4.68 2.40 26.73
C LYS A 146 3.76 2.12 25.54
N ASP A 147 3.02 1.02 25.63
CA ASP A 147 1.81 0.72 24.85
C ASP A 147 1.92 0.85 23.31
N VAL A 148 3.03 0.40 22.70
CA VAL A 148 3.23 0.42 21.23
C VAL A 148 2.04 -0.23 20.52
N ARG A 149 1.57 -1.40 20.96
CA ARG A 149 0.40 -2.07 20.35
C ARG A 149 -0.87 -1.21 20.41
N LYS A 150 -1.08 -0.52 21.53
CA LYS A 150 -2.22 0.38 21.71
C LYS A 150 -2.12 1.61 20.81
N ALA A 151 -0.91 2.17 20.66
CA ALA A 151 -0.68 3.28 19.74
C ALA A 151 -0.96 2.88 18.29
N PHE A 152 -0.50 1.70 17.86
CA PHE A 152 -0.77 1.19 16.52
C PHE A 152 -2.27 0.93 16.31
N ALA A 153 -3.00 0.41 17.30
CA ALA A 153 -4.44 0.23 17.20
C ALA A 153 -5.22 1.53 16.92
N LYS A 154 -4.70 2.68 17.39
CA LYS A 154 -5.34 3.99 17.18
C LYS A 154 -5.25 4.50 15.74
N VAL A 155 -4.24 4.10 14.99
CA VAL A 155 -4.06 4.52 13.59
C VAL A 155 -4.76 3.59 12.59
N ASP A 156 -5.34 2.48 13.04
CA ASP A 156 -6.08 1.57 12.16
C ASP A 156 -7.29 2.25 11.52
N GLY A 157 -7.41 2.12 10.20
CA GLY A 157 -8.46 2.75 9.42
C GLY A 157 -8.32 4.26 9.23
N LYS A 158 -7.23 4.88 9.67
CA LYS A 158 -7.01 6.33 9.54
C LYS A 158 -6.45 6.69 8.16
N TYR A 159 -6.77 7.92 7.74
CA TYR A 159 -6.38 8.46 6.43
C TYR A 159 -5.54 9.75 6.54
N ASP A 160 -5.47 10.33 7.72
CA ASP A 160 -4.84 11.62 8.00
C ASP A 160 -3.36 11.50 8.39
N LEU A 161 -2.69 10.48 7.87
CA LEU A 161 -1.27 10.20 8.05
C LEU A 161 -0.53 10.07 6.70
N PRO A 162 -0.54 11.14 5.87
CA PRO A 162 0.07 11.08 4.54
C PRO A 162 1.58 10.81 4.59
N GLU A 163 2.28 11.32 5.61
CA GLU A 163 3.71 11.09 5.80
C GLU A 163 4.02 9.60 5.97
N LEU A 164 3.17 8.88 6.70
CA LEU A 164 3.32 7.44 6.90
C LEU A 164 3.07 6.66 5.61
N VAL A 165 2.07 7.07 4.82
CA VAL A 165 1.79 6.48 3.51
C VAL A 165 2.96 6.68 2.55
N ASP A 166 3.51 7.90 2.49
CA ASP A 166 4.64 8.23 1.63
C ASP A 166 5.92 7.50 2.05
N LEU A 167 6.12 7.34 3.36
CA LEU A 167 7.24 6.57 3.92
C LEU A 167 7.17 5.10 3.47
N LEU A 168 6.00 4.45 3.58
CA LEU A 168 5.80 3.07 3.14
C LEU A 168 6.02 2.90 1.63
N ARG A 169 5.59 3.88 0.83
CA ARG A 169 5.82 3.87 -0.63
C ARG A 169 7.29 4.04 -0.99
N LYS A 170 8.00 4.94 -0.29
CA LYS A 170 9.43 5.18 -0.46
C LYS A 170 10.24 3.92 -0.13
N ALA A 171 9.84 3.19 0.91
CA ALA A 171 10.55 2.00 1.37
C ALA A 171 10.68 0.92 0.27
N ARG A 172 9.60 0.63 -0.47
CA ARG A 172 9.63 -0.40 -1.52
C ARG A 172 10.51 -0.05 -2.72
N ALA A 173 10.74 1.24 -2.98
CA ALA A 173 11.44 1.73 -4.17
C ALA A 173 12.94 1.96 -3.93
N TYR A 174 13.44 1.80 -2.72
CA TYR A 174 14.81 2.08 -2.37
C TYR A 174 15.80 1.11 -3.04
N GLN A 175 16.85 1.65 -3.68
CA GLN A 175 17.81 0.88 -4.48
C GLN A 175 19.19 0.76 -3.85
N GLY A 176 19.39 1.23 -2.62
CA GLY A 176 20.65 1.08 -1.89
C GLY A 176 20.95 -0.38 -1.53
N LYS A 177 22.23 -0.68 -1.29
CA LYS A 177 22.71 -2.03 -0.96
C LYS A 177 23.57 -2.02 0.29
N GLY A 178 23.73 -3.21 0.88
CA GLY A 178 24.57 -3.43 2.05
C GLY A 178 24.18 -2.54 3.21
N ILE A 179 25.16 -1.95 3.89
CA ILE A 179 24.92 -1.11 5.09
C ILE A 179 23.99 0.08 4.82
N ALA A 180 23.98 0.63 3.59
CA ALA A 180 23.09 1.73 3.24
C ALA A 180 21.62 1.28 3.25
N ALA A 181 21.33 0.07 2.79
CA ALA A 181 19.98 -0.49 2.86
C ALA A 181 19.58 -0.83 4.30
N GLU A 182 20.48 -1.40 5.07
CA GLU A 182 20.23 -1.70 6.49
C GLU A 182 19.85 -0.44 7.27
N LEU A 183 20.64 0.61 7.16
CA LEU A 183 20.39 1.90 7.82
C LEU A 183 19.10 2.55 7.31
N PHE A 184 18.84 2.46 6.01
CA PHE A 184 17.63 3.02 5.42
C PHE A 184 16.37 2.32 5.96
N TYR A 185 16.30 0.99 5.94
CA TYR A 185 15.12 0.26 6.42
C TYR A 185 14.95 0.35 7.94
N GLU A 186 16.03 0.40 8.70
CA GLU A 186 15.98 0.67 10.14
C GLU A 186 15.42 2.07 10.41
N GLY A 187 15.84 3.07 9.65
CA GLY A 187 15.29 4.43 9.71
C GLY A 187 13.81 4.50 9.34
N VAL A 188 13.39 3.80 8.28
CA VAL A 188 11.98 3.72 7.87
C VAL A 188 11.09 3.16 8.99
N VAL A 189 11.51 2.07 9.62
CA VAL A 189 10.73 1.46 10.70
C VAL A 189 10.69 2.35 11.94
N ALA A 190 11.82 2.96 12.28
CA ALA A 190 11.90 3.89 13.41
C ALA A 190 11.02 5.14 13.18
N GLU A 191 11.07 5.74 11.99
CA GLU A 191 10.23 6.88 11.60
C GLU A 191 8.73 6.51 11.62
N ALA A 192 8.36 5.34 11.09
CA ALA A 192 6.98 4.87 11.12
C ALA A 192 6.45 4.72 12.56
N VAL A 193 7.26 4.13 13.45
CA VAL A 193 6.89 3.99 14.86
C VAL A 193 6.76 5.38 15.52
N ALA A 194 7.67 6.31 15.25
CA ALA A 194 7.62 7.66 15.79
C ALA A 194 6.34 8.41 15.37
N LEU A 195 5.97 8.35 14.08
CA LEU A 195 4.74 8.96 13.55
C LEU A 195 3.48 8.37 14.21
N VAL A 196 3.44 7.04 14.40
CA VAL A 196 2.33 6.37 15.09
C VAL A 196 2.23 6.78 16.56
N MET A 197 3.36 6.83 17.27
CA MET A 197 3.40 7.22 18.69
C MET A 197 3.01 8.69 18.87
N GLU A 198 3.45 9.57 17.98
CA GLU A 198 3.08 10.99 17.98
C GLU A 198 1.57 11.16 17.73
N TYR A 199 1.02 10.49 16.73
CA TYR A 199 -0.43 10.50 16.45
C TYR A 199 -1.22 10.03 17.68
N ALA A 200 -0.82 8.92 18.27
CA ALA A 200 -1.50 8.35 19.43
C ALA A 200 -1.49 9.29 20.65
N SER A 201 -0.39 10.02 20.87
CA SER A 201 -0.30 10.98 21.96
C SER A 201 -1.13 12.24 21.75
N ARG A 202 -1.30 12.68 20.49
CA ARG A 202 -2.18 13.80 20.15
C ARG A 202 -3.65 13.46 20.37
N GLU A 203 -4.08 12.23 20.06
CA GLU A 203 -5.46 11.77 20.31
C GLU A 203 -5.79 11.72 21.81
N ASP A 204 -4.83 11.39 22.69
CA ASP A 204 -5.03 11.39 24.14
C ASP A 204 -5.19 12.83 24.73
N GLY A 205 -4.70 13.86 24.02
CA GLY A 205 -4.73 15.26 24.44
C GLY A 205 -5.78 16.16 23.78
N SER A 206 -6.40 15.72 22.71
CA SER A 206 -7.36 16.52 21.95
C SER A 206 -8.66 15.75 21.70
N GLY A 207 -9.71 16.11 22.40
CA GLY A 207 -11.06 15.78 21.96
C GLY A 207 -11.32 16.35 20.57
N GLU A 208 -11.84 15.49 19.67
CA GLU A 208 -12.34 15.83 18.34
C GLU A 208 -11.31 15.98 17.20
N HIS A 209 -10.58 14.92 16.86
CA HIS A 209 -10.37 14.65 15.45
C HIS A 209 -11.54 13.77 14.98
N ARG A 210 -12.38 14.35 14.14
CA ARG A 210 -13.62 13.75 13.63
C ARG A 210 -13.22 12.55 12.75
N ALA A 211 -13.17 11.36 13.33
CA ALA A 211 -13.03 10.11 12.58
C ALA A 211 -14.08 10.08 11.46
N LEU A 212 -13.68 9.59 10.27
CA LEU A 212 -14.64 9.35 9.20
C LEU A 212 -15.75 8.42 9.73
N SER A 213 -16.99 8.76 9.48
CA SER A 213 -18.07 7.82 9.77
C SER A 213 -17.89 6.55 8.93
N GLN A 214 -18.36 5.41 9.42
CA GLN A 214 -18.33 4.15 8.66
C GLN A 214 -18.97 4.31 7.28
N GLY A 215 -20.04 5.12 7.16
CA GLY A 215 -20.68 5.45 5.90
C GLY A 215 -19.77 6.28 4.97
N ASP A 216 -19.01 7.25 5.51
CA ASP A 216 -18.06 8.04 4.72
C ASP A 216 -16.89 7.16 4.26
N ALA A 217 -16.39 6.23 5.08
CA ALA A 217 -15.35 5.27 4.71
C ALA A 217 -15.80 4.34 3.57
N CYS A 218 -17.01 3.76 3.67
CA CYS A 218 -17.61 2.97 2.60
C CYS A 218 -17.78 3.77 1.30
N ALA A 219 -18.22 5.04 1.39
CA ALA A 219 -18.36 5.93 0.25
C ALA A 219 -17.01 6.19 -0.44
N ILE A 220 -15.95 6.41 0.33
CA ILE A 220 -14.60 6.58 -0.23
C ILE A 220 -14.09 5.30 -0.88
N SER A 221 -14.30 4.13 -0.29
CA SER A 221 -13.96 2.85 -0.91
C SER A 221 -14.67 2.68 -2.27
N HIS A 222 -15.97 2.91 -2.31
CA HIS A 222 -16.76 2.82 -3.53
C HIS A 222 -16.24 3.78 -4.62
N ILE A 223 -16.02 5.06 -4.27
CA ILE A 223 -15.59 6.04 -5.27
C ILE A 223 -14.14 5.81 -5.73
N SER A 224 -13.27 5.31 -4.88
CA SER A 224 -11.91 4.94 -5.28
C SER A 224 -11.91 3.79 -6.29
N SER A 225 -12.75 2.77 -6.09
CA SER A 225 -12.95 1.69 -7.06
C SER A 225 -13.56 2.23 -8.36
N TYR A 226 -14.58 3.08 -8.27
CA TYR A 226 -15.19 3.72 -9.45
C TYR A 226 -14.15 4.51 -10.27
N ILE A 227 -13.28 5.29 -9.61
CA ILE A 227 -12.20 6.04 -10.27
C ILE A 227 -11.25 5.07 -11.00
N ALA A 228 -10.81 4.01 -10.33
CA ALA A 228 -9.88 3.03 -10.90
C ALA A 228 -10.44 2.34 -12.15
N ASP A 229 -11.73 2.03 -12.15
CA ASP A 229 -12.42 1.35 -13.26
C ASP A 229 -12.78 2.30 -14.42
N ASN A 230 -12.76 3.62 -14.20
CA ASN A 230 -13.24 4.63 -15.16
C ASN A 230 -12.20 5.71 -15.50
N LEU A 231 -10.89 5.40 -15.46
CA LEU A 231 -9.81 6.39 -15.64
C LEU A 231 -9.88 7.17 -16.96
N SER A 232 -10.44 6.58 -18.03
CA SER A 232 -10.64 7.26 -19.31
C SER A 232 -11.83 8.21 -19.34
N GLY A 233 -12.75 8.10 -18.38
CA GLY A 233 -14.03 8.80 -18.35
C GLY A 233 -13.99 10.17 -17.68
N ASP A 234 -15.17 10.79 -17.56
CA ASP A 234 -15.37 12.00 -16.77
C ASP A 234 -15.32 11.66 -15.27
N LEU A 235 -14.26 12.09 -14.62
CA LEU A 235 -14.03 11.98 -13.19
C LEU A 235 -14.00 13.36 -12.52
N SER A 236 -14.78 14.31 -13.05
CA SER A 236 -14.97 15.61 -12.42
C SER A 236 -15.56 15.47 -11.01
N CYS A 237 -15.27 16.46 -10.15
CA CYS A 237 -15.81 16.48 -8.77
C CYS A 237 -17.35 16.44 -8.77
N ALA A 238 -18.00 17.00 -9.78
CA ALA A 238 -19.45 16.95 -9.93
C ALA A 238 -19.92 15.51 -10.22
N ARG A 239 -19.27 14.81 -11.16
CA ARG A 239 -19.58 13.42 -11.51
C ARG A 239 -19.38 12.49 -10.32
N LEU A 240 -18.23 12.60 -9.62
CA LEU A 240 -17.93 11.78 -8.44
C LEU A 240 -18.90 12.03 -7.28
N ALA A 241 -19.33 13.30 -7.08
CA ALA A 241 -20.32 13.64 -6.06
C ALA A 241 -21.71 13.06 -6.40
N SER A 242 -22.09 13.08 -7.69
CA SER A 242 -23.33 12.46 -8.16
C SER A 242 -23.33 10.94 -7.97
N GLU A 243 -22.20 10.28 -8.20
CA GLU A 243 -22.04 8.82 -8.02
C GLU A 243 -22.31 8.39 -6.56
N LEU A 244 -21.94 9.26 -5.62
CA LEU A 244 -22.15 9.01 -4.17
C LEU A 244 -23.46 9.60 -3.63
N TYR A 245 -24.25 10.26 -4.45
CA TYR A 245 -25.46 10.99 -4.02
C TYR A 245 -25.19 12.01 -2.90
N ILE A 246 -24.03 12.70 -2.95
CA ILE A 246 -23.65 13.72 -1.96
C ILE A 246 -23.27 15.05 -2.63
N GLY A 247 -23.26 16.12 -1.84
CA GLY A 247 -22.82 17.43 -2.34
C GLY A 247 -21.28 17.47 -2.57
N GLN A 248 -20.83 18.26 -3.57
CA GLN A 248 -19.41 18.39 -3.90
C GLN A 248 -18.56 18.87 -2.71
N THR A 249 -19.10 19.75 -1.86
CA THR A 249 -18.42 20.24 -0.65
C THR A 249 -18.18 19.10 0.34
N LYS A 250 -19.20 18.25 0.55
CA LYS A 250 -19.07 17.07 1.40
C LYS A 250 -18.04 16.09 0.80
N LEU A 251 -18.11 15.83 -0.52
CA LEU A 251 -17.13 14.98 -1.21
C LEU A 251 -15.70 15.49 -1.00
N LYS A 252 -15.44 16.77 -1.29
CA LYS A 252 -14.09 17.35 -1.15
C LYS A 252 -13.56 17.20 0.27
N ARG A 253 -14.39 17.48 1.28
CA ARG A 253 -14.03 17.36 2.70
C ARG A 253 -13.71 15.90 3.06
N VAL A 254 -14.65 14.99 2.82
CA VAL A 254 -14.52 13.57 3.16
C VAL A 254 -13.35 12.95 2.41
N PHE A 255 -13.18 13.27 1.12
CA PHE A 255 -12.10 12.75 0.30
C PHE A 255 -10.73 13.24 0.78
N LYS A 256 -10.61 14.53 1.12
CA LYS A 256 -9.36 15.08 1.65
C LYS A 256 -9.04 14.50 3.03
N THR A 257 -10.04 14.33 3.90
CA THR A 257 -9.87 13.66 5.19
C THR A 257 -9.43 12.21 5.02
N ALA A 258 -10.00 11.49 4.02
CA ALA A 258 -9.73 10.08 3.78
C ALA A 258 -8.40 9.81 3.09
N THR A 259 -7.99 10.65 2.14
CA THR A 259 -6.87 10.35 1.23
C THR A 259 -5.72 11.36 1.32
N GLY A 260 -5.87 12.40 2.12
CA GLY A 260 -4.94 13.53 2.15
C GLY A 260 -4.99 14.42 0.88
N LEU A 261 -5.70 13.99 -0.17
CA LEU A 261 -5.75 14.63 -1.48
C LEU A 261 -7.14 15.19 -1.80
N SER A 262 -7.20 16.20 -2.66
CA SER A 262 -8.46 16.56 -3.30
C SER A 262 -8.89 15.46 -4.30
N PRO A 263 -10.19 15.30 -4.61
CA PRO A 263 -10.65 14.32 -5.60
C PRO A 263 -9.92 14.44 -6.95
N SER A 264 -9.69 15.65 -7.44
CA SER A 264 -8.98 15.87 -8.71
C SER A 264 -7.49 15.51 -8.65
N ALA A 265 -6.81 15.77 -7.53
CA ALA A 265 -5.42 15.37 -7.33
C ALA A 265 -5.29 13.85 -7.25
N TYR A 266 -6.22 13.19 -6.58
CA TYR A 266 -6.29 11.73 -6.52
C TYR A 266 -6.49 11.11 -7.91
N VAL A 267 -7.49 11.59 -8.68
CA VAL A 267 -7.72 11.13 -10.06
C VAL A 267 -6.47 11.32 -10.91
N THR A 268 -5.80 12.47 -10.81
CA THR A 268 -4.56 12.72 -11.55
C THR A 268 -3.48 11.70 -11.18
N ARG A 269 -3.31 11.40 -9.89
CA ARG A 269 -2.36 10.41 -9.40
C ARG A 269 -2.66 9.03 -9.99
N GLU A 270 -3.91 8.54 -9.88
CA GLU A 270 -4.31 7.22 -10.38
C GLU A 270 -4.09 7.11 -11.91
N ARG A 271 -4.44 8.16 -12.66
CA ARG A 271 -4.17 8.24 -14.11
C ARG A 271 -2.68 8.12 -14.43
N MET A 272 -1.82 8.78 -13.66
CA MET A 272 -0.35 8.74 -13.89
C MET A 272 0.26 7.41 -13.45
N GLU A 273 -0.27 6.75 -12.43
CA GLU A 273 0.17 5.40 -12.04
C GLU A 273 -0.20 4.38 -13.11
N GLU A 274 -1.42 4.43 -13.63
CA GLU A 274 -1.85 3.53 -14.70
C GLU A 274 -1.08 3.79 -16.01
N ALA A 275 -0.85 5.07 -16.36
CA ALA A 275 -0.01 5.41 -17.51
C ALA A 275 1.41 4.86 -17.36
N ALA A 276 2.01 4.97 -16.17
CA ALA A 276 3.33 4.42 -15.91
C ALA A 276 3.35 2.89 -16.01
N ARG A 277 2.28 2.21 -15.58
CA ARG A 277 2.11 0.77 -15.76
C ARG A 277 2.05 0.40 -17.25
N LEU A 278 1.18 1.06 -18.01
CA LEU A 278 1.04 0.82 -19.45
C LEU A 278 2.33 1.09 -20.23
N LEU A 279 3.09 2.12 -19.86
CA LEU A 279 4.39 2.43 -20.46
C LEU A 279 5.43 1.33 -20.21
N ARG A 280 5.38 0.67 -19.06
CA ARG A 280 6.29 -0.44 -18.71
C ARG A 280 5.88 -1.77 -19.32
N GLU A 281 4.59 -2.06 -19.36
CA GLU A 281 4.06 -3.39 -19.62
C GLU A 281 3.60 -3.58 -21.07
N THR A 282 3.42 -2.48 -21.86
CA THR A 282 2.89 -2.54 -23.21
C THR A 282 3.69 -1.71 -24.21
N ASP A 283 3.54 -2.04 -25.50
CA ASP A 283 4.10 -1.28 -26.63
C ASP A 283 3.08 -0.29 -27.23
N LEU A 284 1.99 0.01 -26.53
CA LEU A 284 0.98 0.96 -26.99
C LEU A 284 1.60 2.33 -27.27
N LEU A 285 1.11 3.00 -28.31
CA LEU A 285 1.55 4.36 -28.61
C LEU A 285 1.30 5.29 -27.41
N ILE A 286 2.22 6.19 -27.13
CA ILE A 286 2.11 7.14 -26.02
C ILE A 286 0.80 7.94 -26.07
N ALA A 287 0.37 8.32 -27.29
CA ALA A 287 -0.92 8.98 -27.49
C ALA A 287 -2.12 8.10 -27.11
N SER A 288 -2.04 6.79 -27.39
CA SER A 288 -3.07 5.81 -27.02
C SER A 288 -3.13 5.62 -25.51
N ILE A 289 -1.98 5.56 -24.83
CA ILE A 289 -1.91 5.54 -23.37
C ILE A 289 -2.52 6.79 -22.77
N GLY A 290 -2.19 7.98 -23.32
CA GLY A 290 -2.81 9.23 -22.88
C GLY A 290 -4.33 9.19 -22.94
N LYS A 291 -4.91 8.69 -24.04
CA LYS A 291 -6.35 8.51 -24.18
C LYS A 291 -6.92 7.49 -23.21
N ALA A 292 -6.25 6.35 -23.02
CA ALA A 292 -6.69 5.28 -22.12
C ALA A 292 -6.77 5.77 -20.65
N VAL A 293 -5.94 6.73 -20.28
CA VAL A 293 -5.98 7.34 -18.94
C VAL A 293 -6.69 8.71 -18.90
N GLY A 294 -7.55 9.00 -19.90
CA GLY A 294 -8.47 10.14 -19.88
C GLY A 294 -7.87 11.50 -20.29
N TYR A 295 -6.75 11.50 -21.03
CA TYR A 295 -6.18 12.72 -21.61
C TYR A 295 -6.42 12.77 -23.14
N HIS A 296 -7.29 13.67 -23.58
CA HIS A 296 -7.59 13.85 -25.00
C HIS A 296 -6.53 14.67 -25.76
N LYS A 297 -5.76 15.51 -25.04
CA LYS A 297 -4.69 16.36 -25.62
C LYS A 297 -3.32 15.75 -25.26
N PRO A 298 -2.51 15.31 -26.24
CA PRO A 298 -1.20 14.67 -25.99
C PRO A 298 -0.24 15.56 -25.16
N GLY A 299 -0.23 16.87 -25.40
CA GLY A 299 0.59 17.81 -24.64
C GLY A 299 0.21 17.87 -23.16
N ALA A 300 -1.09 17.86 -22.83
CA ALA A 300 -1.56 17.85 -21.45
C ALA A 300 -1.18 16.55 -20.72
N PHE A 301 -1.24 15.41 -21.41
CA PHE A 301 -0.76 14.15 -20.87
C PHE A 301 0.73 14.17 -20.56
N THR A 302 1.55 14.61 -21.53
CA THR A 302 3.01 14.67 -21.39
C THR A 302 3.43 15.57 -20.23
N GLU A 303 2.78 16.73 -20.09
CA GLU A 303 3.05 17.67 -19.01
C GLU A 303 2.64 17.10 -17.64
N ALA A 304 1.44 16.54 -17.52
CA ALA A 304 0.96 15.92 -16.29
C ALA A 304 1.85 14.74 -15.87
N PHE A 305 2.26 13.90 -16.82
CA PHE A 305 3.14 12.78 -16.56
C PHE A 305 4.52 13.23 -16.09
N ARG A 306 5.12 14.23 -16.77
CA ARG A 306 6.43 14.77 -16.36
C ARG A 306 6.38 15.43 -14.99
N ARG A 307 5.30 16.15 -14.66
CA ARG A 307 5.10 16.72 -13.32
C ARG A 307 4.99 15.66 -12.24
N SER A 308 4.34 14.52 -12.54
CA SER A 308 4.13 13.43 -11.59
C SER A 308 5.31 12.49 -11.44
N LYS A 309 6.03 12.19 -12.53
CA LYS A 309 7.08 11.16 -12.57
C LYS A 309 8.50 11.69 -12.78
N GLY A 310 8.65 12.99 -13.01
CA GLY A 310 9.96 13.63 -13.25
C GLY A 310 10.50 13.49 -14.68
N PHE A 311 9.91 12.61 -15.50
CA PHE A 311 10.37 12.30 -16.86
C PHE A 311 9.21 12.42 -17.86
N SER A 312 9.53 12.66 -19.15
CA SER A 312 8.51 12.53 -20.20
C SER A 312 8.08 11.06 -20.34
N PRO A 313 6.85 10.79 -20.85
CA PRO A 313 6.41 9.40 -21.11
C PRO A 313 7.38 8.63 -22.01
N ALA A 314 7.99 9.30 -23.00
CA ALA A 314 8.95 8.70 -23.91
C ALA A 314 10.26 8.33 -23.19
N ASP A 315 10.79 9.23 -22.37
CA ASP A 315 11.99 8.98 -21.60
C ASP A 315 11.76 7.89 -20.54
N PHE A 316 10.61 7.93 -19.89
CA PHE A 316 10.20 6.91 -18.91
C PHE A 316 10.10 5.51 -19.55
N ARG A 317 9.52 5.39 -20.74
CA ARG A 317 9.50 4.14 -21.50
C ARG A 317 10.90 3.68 -21.86
N ARG A 318 11.73 4.58 -22.38
CA ARG A 318 13.09 4.27 -22.81
C ARG A 318 13.95 3.80 -21.64
N SER A 319 13.91 4.46 -20.51
CA SER A 319 14.64 4.05 -19.31
C SER A 319 14.20 2.70 -18.74
N ASN A 320 12.93 2.30 -18.96
CA ASN A 320 12.41 0.99 -18.57
C ASN A 320 12.44 -0.04 -19.72
N GLY A 321 12.61 0.38 -20.98
CA GLY A 321 12.63 -0.47 -22.18
C GLY A 321 14.02 -0.99 -22.59
N VAL A 322 15.10 -0.31 -22.19
CA VAL A 322 16.51 -0.77 -22.39
C VAL A 322 16.76 -2.15 -21.74
N TRP A 323 15.84 -2.60 -20.92
CA TRP A 323 15.95 -3.84 -20.16
C TRP A 323 15.13 -5.02 -20.72
N ARG A 324 14.38 -4.85 -21.82
CA ARG A 324 13.69 -5.95 -22.52
C ARG A 324 14.54 -6.64 -23.58
N SER A 325 15.72 -6.10 -23.89
CA SER A 325 16.57 -6.53 -25.02
C SER A 325 17.92 -7.11 -24.58
N GLN A 326 18.06 -7.61 -23.33
CA GLN A 326 19.28 -8.37 -22.92
C GLN A 326 18.89 -9.62 -22.15
#